data_e21f1f75eee7fc52e88646b54361c675
#
_entry.id   e21f1f75eee7fc52e88646b54361c675
#
_cell.length_a   1.000
_cell.length_b   1.000
_cell.length_c   1.000
_cell.angle_alpha   90.00
_cell.angle_beta   90.00
_cell.angle_gamma   90.00
#
_symmetry.space_group_name_H-M   'P 1'
#
loop_
_entity.id
_entity.type
_entity.pdbx_description
1 polymer ?
#
loop_
_entity_poly.entity_id
_entity_poly.type
_entity_poly.pdbx_seq_one_letter_code
_entity_poly.pdbx_strand_id
1 'polypeptide(L)'
;MNKEPIIIDCDPGSDDALAIILALHSEKLDLKAVCSVTGNGALDTTTRNGCNILALCGRQDIPLYRGSAVALDKKMPDTVSAFGDDGLGGYADTILSDKKEEEIGAVDFLVEYINSHPGEITLFAIGPCTNIAKAIRRSEEFAKNLKRLIIMGGAKYTGNMSPVAEYNFWADPQAAHEVLQAGIKDVTMIGLDVTNKIALNCGMREILRMMDTPLSNFVYNITKEGLDDNWRTRKKAVSPMHDVLTTAYFIEPSILKMRPAYIDVVTEGIAKGQSIVDIDGHWNDGKCNALYAEEVDVEKFYKLFFKTVFDEDVTMLF
;
A
#
# COMPACT_ATOMS: atom_id res chain seq x y z
N MET A 1 -16.87 -3.45 -19.08
CA MET A 1 -15.75 -4.39 -18.86
C MET A 1 -15.98 -5.08 -17.55
N ASN A 2 -15.58 -6.34 -17.41
CA ASN A 2 -15.64 -6.98 -16.08
C ASN A 2 -14.62 -6.30 -15.16
N LYS A 3 -15.01 -6.00 -13.94
CA LYS A 3 -14.10 -5.48 -12.92
C LYS A 3 -13.11 -6.56 -12.52
N GLU A 4 -11.87 -6.17 -12.27
CA GLU A 4 -10.82 -7.09 -11.79
C GLU A 4 -10.96 -7.35 -10.29
N PRO A 5 -11.05 -8.61 -9.85
CA PRO A 5 -11.14 -8.92 -8.43
C PRO A 5 -9.80 -8.70 -7.75
N ILE A 6 -9.82 -7.88 -6.71
CA ILE A 6 -8.63 -7.51 -5.93
C ILE A 6 -8.82 -7.75 -4.44
N ILE A 7 -7.71 -7.96 -3.75
CA ILE A 7 -7.60 -7.91 -2.28
C ILE A 7 -6.52 -6.89 -1.94
N ILE A 8 -6.72 -6.11 -0.87
CA ILE A 8 -5.72 -5.17 -0.36
C ILE A 8 -5.26 -5.64 1.02
N ASP A 9 -3.98 -5.98 1.15
CA ASP A 9 -3.29 -6.24 2.41
C ASP A 9 -2.51 -4.98 2.80
N CYS A 10 -2.85 -4.35 3.92
CA CYS A 10 -2.47 -3.00 4.26
C CYS A 10 -2.35 -2.79 5.78
N ASP A 11 -1.71 -1.71 6.18
CA ASP A 11 -1.62 -1.25 7.58
C ASP A 11 -2.31 0.11 7.76
N PRO A 12 -3.65 0.20 7.60
CA PRO A 12 -4.40 1.41 7.34
C PRO A 12 -3.98 2.65 8.11
N GLY A 13 -3.16 3.46 7.44
CA GLY A 13 -2.83 4.84 7.72
C GLY A 13 -3.46 5.77 6.69
N SER A 14 -2.98 7.01 6.60
CA SER A 14 -3.58 8.03 5.72
C SER A 14 -3.45 7.70 4.24
N ASP A 15 -2.32 7.17 3.77
CA ASP A 15 -2.10 6.84 2.36
C ASP A 15 -2.70 5.50 1.96
N ASP A 16 -2.74 4.50 2.86
CA ASP A 16 -3.58 3.29 2.71
C ASP A 16 -5.04 3.66 2.49
N ALA A 17 -5.56 4.61 3.31
CA ALA A 17 -6.93 5.10 3.16
C ALA A 17 -7.21 5.62 1.75
N LEU A 18 -6.27 6.41 1.19
CA LEU A 18 -6.40 6.94 -0.16
C LEU A 18 -6.33 5.83 -1.22
N ALA A 19 -5.50 4.80 -1.03
CA ALA A 19 -5.43 3.65 -1.92
C ALA A 19 -6.74 2.85 -1.93
N ILE A 20 -7.33 2.60 -0.76
CA ILE A 20 -8.64 1.94 -0.61
C ILE A 20 -9.73 2.79 -1.25
N ILE A 21 -9.78 4.10 -0.97
CA ILE A 21 -10.76 5.03 -1.54
C ILE A 21 -10.69 5.02 -3.08
N LEU A 22 -9.48 5.10 -3.66
CA LEU A 22 -9.29 5.05 -5.12
C LEU A 22 -9.78 3.72 -5.70
N ALA A 23 -9.50 2.59 -5.03
CA ALA A 23 -9.97 1.29 -5.47
C ALA A 23 -11.50 1.19 -5.48
N LEU A 24 -12.17 1.73 -4.44
CA LEU A 24 -13.63 1.71 -4.30
C LEU A 24 -14.35 2.58 -5.33
N HIS A 25 -13.73 3.70 -5.75
CA HIS A 25 -14.32 4.61 -6.75
C HIS A 25 -13.99 4.20 -8.19
N SER A 26 -13.07 3.24 -8.39
CA SER A 26 -12.71 2.78 -9.72
C SER A 26 -13.77 1.86 -10.33
N GLU A 27 -14.10 2.10 -11.60
CA GLU A 27 -14.96 1.21 -12.38
C GLU A 27 -14.22 -0.07 -12.86
N LYS A 28 -12.88 -0.11 -12.72
CA LYS A 28 -12.05 -1.23 -13.16
C LYS A 28 -11.80 -2.28 -12.08
N LEU A 29 -12.00 -1.93 -10.81
CA LEU A 29 -11.64 -2.75 -9.65
C LEU A 29 -12.87 -3.27 -8.92
N ASP A 30 -12.78 -4.52 -8.44
CA ASP A 30 -13.76 -5.18 -7.59
C ASP A 30 -13.08 -5.60 -6.29
N LEU A 31 -13.11 -4.73 -5.28
CA LEU A 31 -12.48 -4.98 -4.00
C LEU A 31 -13.24 -6.06 -3.23
N LYS A 32 -12.65 -7.25 -3.14
CA LYS A 32 -13.24 -8.43 -2.49
C LYS A 32 -13.04 -8.43 -0.99
N ALA A 33 -11.91 -7.91 -0.52
CA ALA A 33 -11.59 -7.86 0.89
C ALA A 33 -10.45 -6.88 1.19
N VAL A 34 -10.37 -6.44 2.45
CA VAL A 34 -9.22 -5.77 3.04
C VAL A 34 -8.65 -6.68 4.13
N CYS A 35 -7.33 -6.86 4.15
CA CYS A 35 -6.60 -7.54 5.21
C CYS A 35 -5.75 -6.53 5.96
N SER A 36 -5.88 -6.45 7.28
CA SER A 36 -5.05 -5.55 8.08
C SER A 36 -3.77 -6.23 8.55
N VAL A 37 -2.70 -5.46 8.69
CA VAL A 37 -1.44 -5.88 9.30
C VAL A 37 -0.94 -4.77 10.24
N THR A 38 -0.05 -5.09 11.17
CA THR A 38 0.66 -4.08 11.96
C THR A 38 1.66 -3.34 11.08
N GLY A 39 1.81 -2.03 11.30
CA GLY A 39 2.75 -1.20 10.55
C GLY A 39 2.63 0.25 10.98
N ASN A 40 1.86 1.08 10.27
CA ASN A 40 1.57 2.48 10.61
C ASN A 40 0.98 2.66 12.02
N GLY A 41 0.48 1.58 12.61
CA GLY A 41 -0.01 1.51 13.97
C GLY A 41 -0.02 0.06 14.49
N ALA A 42 -0.38 -0.12 15.76
CA ALA A 42 -0.68 -1.44 16.29
C ALA A 42 -1.86 -2.07 15.51
N LEU A 43 -1.94 -3.40 15.48
CA LEU A 43 -2.96 -4.11 14.71
C LEU A 43 -4.39 -3.68 15.04
N ASP A 44 -4.68 -3.35 16.31
CA ASP A 44 -6.01 -2.85 16.71
C ASP A 44 -6.33 -1.52 16.02
N THR A 45 -5.35 -0.63 15.92
CA THR A 45 -5.49 0.67 15.25
C THR A 45 -5.68 0.49 13.76
N THR A 46 -4.84 -0.30 13.10
CA THR A 46 -4.93 -0.52 11.64
C THR A 46 -6.21 -1.25 11.25
N THR A 47 -6.64 -2.25 12.04
CA THR A 47 -7.92 -2.95 11.84
C THR A 47 -9.11 -2.00 11.97
N ARG A 48 -9.18 -1.20 13.05
CA ARG A 48 -10.22 -0.18 13.25
C ARG A 48 -10.25 0.81 12.09
N ASN A 49 -9.09 1.31 11.68
CA ASN A 49 -9.00 2.28 10.59
C ASN A 49 -9.53 1.70 9.27
N GLY A 50 -9.17 0.46 8.94
CA GLY A 50 -9.71 -0.21 7.75
C GLY A 50 -11.23 -0.33 7.78
N CYS A 51 -11.82 -0.74 8.92
CA CYS A 51 -13.27 -0.76 9.11
C CYS A 51 -13.90 0.63 8.92
N ASN A 52 -13.30 1.66 9.50
CA ASN A 52 -13.77 3.03 9.42
C ASN A 52 -13.73 3.57 7.98
N ILE A 53 -12.66 3.30 7.22
CA ILE A 53 -12.51 3.73 5.83
C ILE A 53 -13.61 3.08 4.95
N LEU A 54 -13.84 1.78 5.11
CA LEU A 54 -14.90 1.08 4.38
C LEU A 54 -16.29 1.66 4.72
N ALA A 55 -16.55 1.96 6.00
CA ALA A 55 -17.82 2.56 6.43
C ALA A 55 -18.00 3.97 5.89
N LEU A 56 -16.96 4.81 5.91
CA LEU A 56 -16.97 6.17 5.34
C LEU A 56 -17.36 6.16 3.86
N CYS A 57 -16.84 5.16 3.12
CA CYS A 57 -17.14 4.98 1.70
C CYS A 57 -18.50 4.30 1.44
N GLY A 58 -19.30 4.01 2.48
CA GLY A 58 -20.58 3.30 2.35
C GLY A 58 -20.44 1.84 1.91
N ARG A 59 -19.24 1.24 2.09
CA ARG A 59 -18.90 -0.12 1.66
C ARG A 59 -18.69 -1.06 2.85
N GLN A 60 -19.60 -1.03 3.79
CA GLN A 60 -19.61 -1.97 4.93
C GLN A 60 -19.84 -3.43 4.51
N ASP A 61 -20.33 -3.64 3.29
CA ASP A 61 -20.49 -4.96 2.65
C ASP A 61 -19.14 -5.67 2.38
N ILE A 62 -18.04 -4.93 2.23
CA ILE A 62 -16.73 -5.50 1.98
C ILE A 62 -16.13 -6.04 3.29
N PRO A 63 -15.76 -7.33 3.36
CA PRO A 63 -15.18 -7.91 4.56
C PRO A 63 -13.79 -7.33 4.84
N LEU A 64 -13.46 -7.22 6.14
CA LEU A 64 -12.12 -6.91 6.61
C LEU A 64 -11.64 -8.03 7.51
N TYR A 65 -10.45 -8.53 7.24
CA TYR A 65 -9.81 -9.62 7.98
C TYR A 65 -8.63 -9.12 8.78
N ARG A 66 -8.63 -9.43 10.07
CA ARG A 66 -7.55 -9.08 10.99
C ARG A 66 -6.35 -9.98 10.79
N GLY A 67 -5.17 -9.42 10.57
CA GLY A 67 -3.96 -10.16 10.24
C GLY A 67 -2.94 -10.23 11.38
N SER A 68 -1.68 -10.01 11.03
CA SER A 68 -0.53 -10.22 11.91
C SER A 68 -0.23 -9.00 12.78
N ALA A 69 -0.13 -9.25 14.11
CA ALA A 69 0.22 -8.22 15.08
C ALA A 69 1.73 -8.01 15.24
N VAL A 70 2.55 -8.94 14.75
CA VAL A 70 4.01 -8.89 14.86
C VAL A 70 4.65 -9.42 13.58
N ALA A 71 5.85 -8.94 13.27
CA ALA A 71 6.68 -9.41 12.17
C ALA A 71 7.04 -10.91 12.31
N LEU A 72 7.63 -11.52 11.30
CA LEU A 72 8.02 -12.94 11.33
C LEU A 72 9.07 -13.24 12.41
N ASP A 73 9.92 -12.29 12.76
CA ASP A 73 10.88 -12.40 13.86
C ASP A 73 10.26 -12.20 15.25
N LYS A 74 8.92 -12.03 15.31
CA LYS A 74 8.10 -11.80 16.51
C LYS A 74 8.37 -10.47 17.23
N LYS A 75 9.04 -9.54 16.58
CA LYS A 75 9.21 -8.18 17.11
C LYS A 75 8.18 -7.26 16.46
N MET A 76 7.64 -6.34 17.27
CA MET A 76 6.93 -5.18 16.71
C MET A 76 8.00 -4.22 16.21
N PRO A 77 7.94 -3.77 14.96
CA PRO A 77 8.67 -2.58 14.58
C PRO A 77 8.16 -1.40 15.42
N ASP A 78 9.07 -0.50 15.81
CA ASP A 78 8.65 0.75 16.42
C ASP A 78 7.75 1.47 15.41
N THR A 79 6.48 1.64 15.76
CA THR A 79 5.52 2.34 14.91
C THR A 79 5.93 3.80 14.83
N VAL A 80 6.32 4.24 13.65
CA VAL A 80 6.60 5.66 13.43
C VAL A 80 5.26 6.34 13.19
N SER A 81 4.86 7.22 14.10
CA SER A 81 3.57 7.94 13.99
C SER A 81 3.62 9.06 12.94
N ALA A 82 4.06 8.74 11.74
CA ALA A 82 4.09 9.69 10.62
C ALA A 82 2.68 10.23 10.28
N PHE A 83 1.65 9.46 10.64
CA PHE A 83 0.25 9.78 10.42
C PHE A 83 -0.52 10.06 11.72
N GLY A 84 0.17 10.39 12.82
CA GLY A 84 -0.41 10.60 14.14
C GLY A 84 -0.65 9.31 14.92
N ASP A 85 -1.01 9.44 16.20
CA ASP A 85 -1.16 8.30 17.12
C ASP A 85 -2.29 7.32 16.71
N ASP A 86 -3.28 7.80 15.99
CA ASP A 86 -4.40 7.00 15.49
C ASP A 86 -4.21 6.53 14.03
N GLY A 87 -3.11 6.90 13.37
CA GLY A 87 -2.80 6.60 11.97
C GLY A 87 -3.62 7.40 10.95
N LEU A 88 -4.61 8.19 11.37
CA LEU A 88 -5.48 9.00 10.51
C LEU A 88 -5.49 10.48 10.91
N GLY A 89 -4.36 10.97 11.44
CA GLY A 89 -4.18 12.39 11.76
C GLY A 89 -5.12 12.93 12.84
N GLY A 90 -5.59 12.11 13.77
CA GLY A 90 -6.55 12.46 14.80
C GLY A 90 -8.02 12.36 14.37
N TYR A 91 -8.30 11.80 13.20
CA TYR A 91 -9.65 11.72 12.64
C TYR A 91 -10.30 10.33 12.72
N ALA A 92 -9.61 9.31 13.21
CA ALA A 92 -10.15 7.96 13.30
C ALA A 92 -11.45 7.89 14.13
N ASP A 93 -11.51 8.59 15.24
CA ASP A 93 -12.66 8.59 16.16
C ASP A 93 -13.82 9.48 15.67
N THR A 94 -13.63 10.27 14.61
CA THR A 94 -14.73 11.06 14.01
C THR A 94 -15.64 10.23 13.11
N ILE A 95 -15.18 9.03 12.72
CA ILE A 95 -15.94 8.13 11.87
C ILE A 95 -16.78 7.23 12.79
N LEU A 96 -18.08 7.47 12.83
CA LEU A 96 -19.04 6.63 13.57
C LEU A 96 -19.37 5.40 12.73
N SER A 97 -18.84 4.25 13.12
CA SER A 97 -19.08 2.98 12.44
C SER A 97 -19.22 1.83 13.44
N ASP A 98 -20.13 0.92 13.14
CA ASP A 98 -20.33 -0.36 13.83
C ASP A 98 -19.73 -1.53 13.06
N LYS A 99 -19.06 -1.26 11.90
CA LYS A 99 -18.37 -2.29 11.14
C LYS A 99 -17.25 -2.90 11.96
N LYS A 100 -17.21 -4.24 11.94
CA LYS A 100 -16.17 -5.05 12.62
C LYS A 100 -15.42 -5.91 11.60
N GLU A 101 -14.27 -6.38 12.04
CA GLU A 101 -13.52 -7.41 11.34
C GLU A 101 -14.28 -8.75 11.35
N GLU A 102 -13.94 -9.61 10.38
CA GLU A 102 -14.44 -10.98 10.29
C GLU A 102 -13.81 -11.88 11.35
N GLU A 103 -14.48 -12.98 11.71
CA GLU A 103 -14.02 -13.91 12.75
C GLU A 103 -12.74 -14.66 12.37
N ILE A 104 -12.57 -14.98 11.08
CA ILE A 104 -11.35 -15.67 10.61
C ILE A 104 -10.21 -14.66 10.38
N GLY A 105 -8.97 -15.12 10.60
CA GLY A 105 -7.79 -14.27 10.40
C GLY A 105 -7.44 -14.07 8.93
N ALA A 106 -6.75 -12.96 8.63
CA ALA A 106 -6.36 -12.61 7.26
C ALA A 106 -5.52 -13.71 6.56
N VAL A 107 -4.62 -14.37 7.28
CA VAL A 107 -3.78 -15.43 6.70
C VAL A 107 -4.62 -16.62 6.25
N ASP A 108 -5.61 -17.04 7.06
CA ASP A 108 -6.51 -18.13 6.72
C ASP A 108 -7.39 -17.77 5.54
N PHE A 109 -7.99 -16.58 5.57
CA PHE A 109 -8.77 -16.05 4.47
C PHE A 109 -7.96 -16.01 3.16
N LEU A 110 -6.75 -15.43 3.19
CA LEU A 110 -5.91 -15.33 2.00
C LEU A 110 -5.62 -16.70 1.39
N VAL A 111 -5.26 -17.69 2.21
CA VAL A 111 -4.99 -19.07 1.74
C VAL A 111 -6.24 -19.70 1.14
N GLU A 112 -7.36 -19.65 1.84
CA GLU A 112 -8.62 -20.26 1.38
C GLU A 112 -9.15 -19.58 0.13
N TYR A 113 -9.18 -18.24 0.13
CA TYR A 113 -9.77 -17.49 -0.97
C TYR A 113 -8.94 -17.60 -2.27
N ILE A 114 -7.62 -17.41 -2.18
CA ILE A 114 -6.75 -17.48 -3.36
C ILE A 114 -6.67 -18.90 -3.92
N ASN A 115 -6.64 -19.93 -3.07
CA ASN A 115 -6.63 -21.31 -3.53
C ASN A 115 -7.97 -21.76 -4.14
N SER A 116 -9.08 -21.14 -3.75
CA SER A 116 -10.39 -21.39 -4.36
C SER A 116 -10.64 -20.58 -5.66
N HIS A 117 -9.81 -19.58 -5.95
CA HIS A 117 -9.89 -18.73 -7.15
C HIS A 117 -8.53 -18.66 -7.89
N PRO A 118 -7.98 -19.82 -8.34
CA PRO A 118 -6.62 -19.89 -8.88
C PRO A 118 -6.46 -19.05 -10.16
N GLY A 119 -5.48 -18.13 -10.14
CA GLY A 119 -5.18 -17.27 -11.28
C GLY A 119 -6.17 -16.13 -11.49
N GLU A 120 -7.07 -15.85 -10.54
CA GLU A 120 -8.08 -14.80 -10.70
C GLU A 120 -7.73 -13.53 -9.90
N ILE A 121 -7.11 -13.64 -8.75
CA ILE A 121 -6.98 -12.57 -7.77
C ILE A 121 -5.67 -11.77 -7.95
N THR A 122 -5.79 -10.46 -8.04
CA THR A 122 -4.67 -9.53 -7.85
C THR A 122 -4.62 -9.09 -6.39
N LEU A 123 -3.48 -9.31 -5.73
CA LEU A 123 -3.23 -8.91 -4.34
C LEU A 123 -2.37 -7.65 -4.33
N PHE A 124 -2.82 -6.64 -3.61
CA PHE A 124 -2.06 -5.44 -3.30
C PHE A 124 -1.47 -5.57 -1.91
N ALA A 125 -0.15 -5.57 -1.80
CA ALA A 125 0.59 -5.55 -0.55
C ALA A 125 1.11 -4.12 -0.35
N ILE A 126 0.39 -3.32 0.41
CA ILE A 126 0.75 -1.91 0.65
C ILE A 126 1.19 -1.64 2.09
N GLY A 127 1.15 -2.66 2.95
CA GLY A 127 1.79 -2.71 4.27
C GLY A 127 2.94 -3.73 4.31
N PRO A 128 3.50 -4.01 5.52
CA PRO A 128 4.50 -5.06 5.69
C PRO A 128 4.00 -6.42 5.22
N CYS A 129 4.82 -7.15 4.45
CA CYS A 129 4.42 -8.40 3.76
C CYS A 129 4.16 -9.60 4.69
N THR A 130 4.02 -9.40 5.99
CA THR A 130 3.93 -10.46 7.01
C THR A 130 2.78 -11.44 6.79
N ASN A 131 1.58 -10.95 6.45
CA ASN A 131 0.43 -11.81 6.18
C ASN A 131 0.67 -12.71 4.97
N ILE A 132 1.24 -12.14 3.91
CA ILE A 132 1.51 -12.83 2.64
C ILE A 132 2.59 -13.90 2.84
N ALA A 133 3.67 -13.57 3.54
CA ALA A 133 4.72 -14.54 3.86
C ALA A 133 4.17 -15.71 4.71
N LYS A 134 3.30 -15.44 5.69
CA LYS A 134 2.63 -16.49 6.46
C LYS A 134 1.69 -17.34 5.61
N ALA A 135 0.98 -16.73 4.65
CA ALA A 135 0.12 -17.47 3.72
C ALA A 135 0.95 -18.41 2.81
N ILE A 136 2.10 -17.92 2.30
CA ILE A 136 3.06 -18.73 1.52
C ILE A 136 3.58 -19.92 2.35
N ARG A 137 3.99 -19.68 3.60
CA ARG A 137 4.47 -20.75 4.50
C ARG A 137 3.38 -21.79 4.83
N ARG A 138 2.11 -21.38 4.80
CA ARG A 138 0.97 -22.23 5.14
C ARG A 138 0.48 -23.07 3.95
N SER A 139 0.66 -22.60 2.72
CA SER A 139 0.19 -23.27 1.50
C SER A 139 1.18 -23.09 0.35
N GLU A 140 1.77 -24.18 -0.11
CA GLU A 140 2.64 -24.20 -1.28
C GLU A 140 1.92 -23.79 -2.58
N GLU A 141 0.61 -23.92 -2.63
CA GLU A 141 -0.20 -23.56 -3.79
C GLU A 141 -0.53 -22.06 -3.82
N PHE A 142 -0.45 -21.36 -2.70
CA PHE A 142 -0.83 -19.95 -2.59
C PHE A 142 -0.10 -19.07 -3.62
N ALA A 143 1.24 -19.16 -3.66
CA ALA A 143 2.07 -18.38 -4.59
C ALA A 143 1.78 -18.71 -6.06
N LYS A 144 1.48 -19.98 -6.38
CA LYS A 144 1.17 -20.44 -7.74
C LYS A 144 -0.21 -19.99 -8.20
N ASN A 145 -1.17 -19.95 -7.26
CA ASN A 145 -2.56 -19.61 -7.51
C ASN A 145 -2.82 -18.10 -7.56
N LEU A 146 -1.89 -17.29 -7.02
CA LEU A 146 -2.01 -15.85 -7.11
C LEU A 146 -1.80 -15.37 -8.56
N LYS A 147 -2.75 -14.57 -9.09
CA LYS A 147 -2.66 -14.01 -10.44
C LYS A 147 -1.53 -13.00 -10.56
N ARG A 148 -1.50 -12.05 -9.62
CA ARG A 148 -0.54 -10.93 -9.57
C ARG A 148 -0.37 -10.44 -8.14
N LEU A 149 0.83 -9.99 -7.83
CA LEU A 149 1.16 -9.28 -6.61
C LEU A 149 1.71 -7.90 -6.94
N ILE A 150 1.10 -6.85 -6.39
CA ILE A 150 1.58 -5.46 -6.50
C ILE A 150 2.00 -5.01 -5.10
N ILE A 151 3.27 -4.66 -4.95
CA ILE A 151 3.87 -4.29 -3.65
C ILE A 151 4.19 -2.80 -3.65
N MET A 152 3.69 -2.08 -2.64
CA MET A 152 4.32 -0.84 -2.21
C MET A 152 5.38 -1.18 -1.18
N GLY A 153 6.63 -0.96 -1.51
CA GLY A 153 7.74 -1.25 -0.61
C GLY A 153 9.10 -1.10 -1.26
N GLY A 154 10.11 -0.99 -0.44
CA GLY A 154 11.50 -0.92 -0.86
C GLY A 154 11.88 0.33 -1.66
N ALA A 155 13.12 0.34 -2.11
CA ALA A 155 13.68 1.37 -2.98
C ALA A 155 15.05 0.93 -3.51
N LYS A 156 15.46 1.43 -4.67
CA LYS A 156 16.80 1.20 -5.22
C LYS A 156 17.82 2.18 -4.66
N TYR A 157 17.45 3.45 -4.47
CA TYR A 157 18.39 4.54 -4.23
C TYR A 157 18.25 5.22 -2.86
N THR A 158 17.17 4.99 -2.12
CA THR A 158 16.87 5.75 -0.91
C THR A 158 16.16 4.90 0.13
N GLY A 159 15.99 5.46 1.33
CA GLY A 159 15.14 4.90 2.38
C GLY A 159 14.38 6.01 3.10
N ASN A 160 13.44 5.63 3.94
CA ASN A 160 12.72 6.53 4.84
C ASN A 160 12.81 6.12 6.32
N MET A 161 13.17 4.85 6.61
CA MET A 161 13.45 4.35 7.97
C MET A 161 14.95 4.33 8.28
N SER A 162 15.75 3.99 7.31
CA SER A 162 17.20 4.16 7.34
C SER A 162 17.65 4.83 6.04
N PRO A 163 18.92 5.20 5.87
CA PRO A 163 19.41 5.73 4.60
C PRO A 163 19.14 4.84 3.40
N VAL A 164 18.92 3.53 3.63
CA VAL A 164 18.84 2.52 2.56
C VAL A 164 17.56 1.67 2.60
N ALA A 165 16.73 1.77 3.65
CA ALA A 165 15.55 0.92 3.83
C ALA A 165 14.26 1.73 3.85
N GLU A 166 13.28 1.24 3.10
CA GLU A 166 11.91 1.69 3.13
C GLU A 166 11.15 0.97 4.26
N TYR A 167 10.10 1.62 4.79
CA TYR A 167 9.41 1.20 6.02
C TYR A 167 8.82 -0.22 5.94
N ASN A 168 8.04 -0.56 4.92
CA ASN A 168 7.39 -1.87 4.83
C ASN A 168 8.39 -3.02 4.81
N PHE A 169 9.49 -2.83 4.08
CA PHE A 169 10.57 -3.82 4.00
C PHE A 169 11.45 -3.80 5.25
N TRP A 170 11.64 -2.64 5.88
CA TRP A 170 12.35 -2.54 7.14
C TRP A 170 11.58 -3.17 8.31
N ALA A 171 10.26 -3.02 8.34
CA ALA A 171 9.37 -3.54 9.38
C ALA A 171 9.40 -5.06 9.45
N ASP A 172 9.36 -5.75 8.29
CA ASP A 172 9.50 -7.20 8.22
C ASP A 172 10.32 -7.62 6.99
N PRO A 173 11.65 -7.45 7.04
CA PRO A 173 12.52 -7.76 5.90
C PRO A 173 12.55 -9.23 5.55
N GLN A 174 12.34 -10.12 6.53
CA GLN A 174 12.25 -11.55 6.29
C GLN A 174 11.00 -11.88 5.48
N ALA A 175 9.86 -11.24 5.79
CA ALA A 175 8.63 -11.43 5.02
C ALA A 175 8.78 -10.90 3.59
N ALA A 176 9.37 -9.72 3.42
CA ALA A 176 9.62 -9.14 2.10
C ALA A 176 10.54 -10.04 1.26
N HIS A 177 11.62 -10.56 1.84
CA HIS A 177 12.50 -11.53 1.19
C HIS A 177 11.74 -12.78 0.75
N GLU A 178 11.02 -13.42 1.66
CA GLU A 178 10.30 -14.68 1.36
C GLU A 178 9.24 -14.49 0.26
N VAL A 179 8.52 -13.39 0.29
CA VAL A 179 7.50 -13.06 -0.72
C VAL A 179 8.13 -12.88 -2.10
N LEU A 180 9.24 -12.14 -2.19
CA LEU A 180 9.94 -11.91 -3.46
C LEU A 180 10.60 -13.18 -4.01
N GLN A 181 10.97 -14.14 -3.14
CA GLN A 181 11.58 -15.41 -3.55
C GLN A 181 10.57 -16.57 -3.69
N ALA A 182 9.26 -16.32 -3.44
CA ALA A 182 8.21 -17.37 -3.44
C ALA A 182 7.85 -17.93 -4.82
N GLY A 183 8.39 -17.36 -5.90
CA GLY A 183 8.07 -17.80 -7.26
C GLY A 183 6.68 -17.38 -7.75
N ILE A 184 6.10 -16.32 -7.20
CA ILE A 184 4.88 -15.70 -7.72
C ILE A 184 5.14 -15.23 -9.15
N LYS A 185 4.24 -15.55 -10.07
CA LYS A 185 4.48 -15.39 -11.51
C LYS A 185 4.54 -13.93 -11.98
N ASP A 186 3.74 -13.06 -11.39
CA ASP A 186 3.63 -11.65 -11.78
C ASP A 186 3.75 -10.79 -10.52
N VAL A 187 4.95 -10.28 -10.26
CA VAL A 187 5.26 -9.41 -9.12
C VAL A 187 5.64 -8.03 -9.65
N THR A 188 5.05 -7.00 -9.07
CA THR A 188 5.37 -5.60 -9.35
C THR A 188 5.79 -4.91 -8.06
N MET A 189 6.97 -4.30 -8.03
CA MET A 189 7.45 -3.47 -6.92
C MET A 189 7.38 -1.99 -7.28
N ILE A 190 6.66 -1.21 -6.48
CA ILE A 190 6.51 0.24 -6.59
C ILE A 190 7.12 0.88 -5.33
N GLY A 191 8.40 1.22 -5.42
CA GLY A 191 9.19 1.70 -4.29
C GLY A 191 9.26 3.22 -4.17
N LEU A 192 10.02 3.69 -3.17
CA LEU A 192 10.19 5.13 -2.89
C LEU A 192 10.78 5.93 -4.04
N ASP A 193 11.46 5.29 -4.98
CA ASP A 193 12.09 5.98 -6.13
C ASP A 193 11.06 6.67 -7.03
N VAL A 194 9.84 6.16 -7.04
CA VAL A 194 8.69 6.77 -7.73
C VAL A 194 7.66 7.34 -6.77
N THR A 195 7.37 6.67 -5.64
CA THR A 195 6.29 7.11 -4.73
C THR A 195 6.63 8.42 -3.99
N ASN A 196 7.92 8.72 -3.76
CA ASN A 196 8.36 10.02 -3.21
C ASN A 196 8.04 11.22 -4.11
N LYS A 197 7.68 10.99 -5.39
CA LYS A 197 7.27 12.03 -6.33
C LYS A 197 5.78 12.33 -6.25
N ILE A 198 5.02 11.48 -5.54
CA ILE A 198 3.57 11.56 -5.40
C ILE A 198 3.23 12.00 -3.97
N ALA A 199 2.74 13.24 -3.85
CA ALA A 199 2.40 13.81 -2.56
C ALA A 199 1.41 14.98 -2.71
N LEU A 200 0.43 15.08 -1.82
CA LEU A 200 -0.47 16.24 -1.78
C LEU A 200 0.27 17.45 -1.24
N ASN A 201 0.44 18.47 -2.05
CA ASN A 201 0.98 19.76 -1.62
C ASN A 201 -0.11 20.64 -1.00
N CYS A 202 0.29 21.79 -0.43
CA CYS A 202 -0.63 22.73 0.21
C CYS A 202 -1.74 23.21 -0.74
N GLY A 203 -1.43 23.46 -2.03
CA GLY A 203 -2.41 23.90 -3.02
C GLY A 203 -3.46 22.82 -3.31
N MET A 204 -3.03 21.60 -3.53
CA MET A 204 -3.95 20.45 -3.75
C MET A 204 -4.85 20.20 -2.54
N ARG A 205 -4.29 20.30 -1.33
CA ARG A 205 -5.09 20.18 -0.11
C ARG A 205 -6.10 21.31 0.03
N GLU A 206 -5.75 22.52 -0.36
CA GLU A 206 -6.69 23.64 -0.35
C GLU A 206 -7.85 23.44 -1.35
N ILE A 207 -7.60 22.81 -2.49
CA ILE A 207 -8.65 22.41 -3.43
C ILE A 207 -9.60 21.41 -2.77
N LEU A 208 -9.08 20.38 -2.07
CA LEU A 208 -9.91 19.43 -1.32
C LEU A 208 -10.80 20.12 -0.30
N ARG A 209 -10.28 21.12 0.42
CA ARG A 209 -11.05 21.93 1.36
C ARG A 209 -12.15 22.75 0.67
N MET A 210 -11.88 23.32 -0.52
CA MET A 210 -12.84 24.11 -1.29
C MET A 210 -13.95 23.27 -1.93
N MET A 211 -13.69 21.99 -2.23
CA MET A 211 -14.71 21.06 -2.71
C MET A 211 -15.84 20.84 -1.67
N ASP A 212 -15.50 20.93 -0.39
CA ASP A 212 -16.43 20.89 0.76
C ASP A 212 -17.42 19.71 0.73
N THR A 213 -16.96 18.55 0.30
CA THR A 213 -17.73 17.29 0.38
C THR A 213 -17.28 16.47 1.59
N PRO A 214 -18.10 15.54 2.12
CA PRO A 214 -17.66 14.68 3.22
C PRO A 214 -16.35 13.94 2.94
N LEU A 215 -16.18 13.43 1.70
CA LEU A 215 -14.98 12.70 1.30
C LEU A 215 -13.78 13.62 1.14
N SER A 216 -13.92 14.77 0.48
CA SER A 216 -12.80 15.71 0.31
C SER A 216 -12.34 16.30 1.64
N ASN A 217 -13.28 16.59 2.55
CA ASN A 217 -12.97 17.05 3.91
C ASN A 217 -12.26 15.96 4.72
N PHE A 218 -12.65 14.69 4.58
CA PHE A 218 -11.94 13.59 5.21
C PHE A 218 -10.50 13.50 4.71
N VAL A 219 -10.29 13.46 3.38
CA VAL A 219 -8.95 13.41 2.77
C VAL A 219 -8.09 14.61 3.17
N TYR A 220 -8.66 15.82 3.17
CA TYR A 220 -7.98 17.02 3.65
C TYR A 220 -7.47 16.87 5.08
N ASN A 221 -8.31 16.33 5.96
CA ASN A 221 -8.00 16.22 7.38
C ASN A 221 -6.95 15.15 7.68
N ILE A 222 -7.11 13.92 7.17
CA ILE A 222 -6.18 12.82 7.44
C ILE A 222 -4.78 13.07 6.87
N THR A 223 -4.65 13.89 5.83
CA THR A 223 -3.36 14.22 5.21
C THR A 223 -2.62 15.38 5.88
N LYS A 224 -3.21 15.99 6.92
CA LYS A 224 -2.60 17.12 7.64
C LYS A 224 -1.36 16.70 8.41
N GLU A 225 -1.44 15.63 9.19
CA GLU A 225 -0.31 15.20 10.03
C GLU A 225 0.88 14.77 9.18
N GLY A 226 0.67 14.05 8.08
CA GLY A 226 1.73 13.71 7.13
C GLY A 226 2.43 14.93 6.53
N LEU A 227 1.68 16.02 6.28
CA LEU A 227 2.26 17.27 5.83
C LEU A 227 3.08 17.94 6.94
N ASP A 228 2.54 18.01 8.15
CA ASP A 228 3.19 18.62 9.31
C ASP A 228 4.46 17.85 9.70
N ASP A 229 4.42 16.51 9.65
CA ASP A 229 5.59 15.66 9.91
C ASP A 229 6.69 15.86 8.85
N ASN A 230 6.35 15.83 7.58
CA ASN A 230 7.32 16.10 6.51
C ASN A 230 7.92 17.50 6.61
N TRP A 231 7.14 18.49 7.04
CA TRP A 231 7.69 19.82 7.28
C TRP A 231 8.63 19.83 8.48
N ARG A 232 8.27 19.18 9.58
CA ARG A 232 9.12 19.10 10.78
C ARG A 232 10.44 18.39 10.49
N THR A 233 10.39 17.26 9.82
CA THR A 233 11.52 16.33 9.67
C THR A 233 12.36 16.60 8.42
N ARG A 234 11.74 16.96 7.30
CA ARG A 234 12.39 17.06 5.97
C ARG A 234 12.26 18.43 5.30
N LYS A 235 11.56 19.38 5.93
CA LYS A 235 11.28 20.73 5.37
C LYS A 235 10.55 20.68 4.02
N LYS A 236 9.70 19.67 3.81
CA LYS A 236 8.86 19.53 2.64
C LYS A 236 7.40 19.71 3.04
N ALA A 237 6.72 20.71 2.45
CA ALA A 237 5.30 20.99 2.73
C ALA A 237 4.38 20.13 1.85
N VAL A 238 4.46 18.81 2.05
CA VAL A 238 3.71 17.81 1.29
C VAL A 238 3.31 16.64 2.20
N SER A 239 2.16 16.03 1.91
CA SER A 239 1.73 14.76 2.51
C SER A 239 1.95 13.63 1.52
N PRO A 240 2.79 12.64 1.81
CA PRO A 240 3.05 11.51 0.91
C PRO A 240 1.79 10.70 0.61
N MET A 241 1.76 10.09 -0.57
CA MET A 241 0.68 9.21 -1.05
C MET A 241 1.30 7.94 -1.65
N HIS A 242 2.13 7.25 -0.86
CA HIS A 242 2.93 6.13 -1.37
C HIS A 242 2.05 5.02 -1.96
N ASP A 243 1.07 4.54 -1.21
CA ASP A 243 0.25 3.38 -1.52
C ASP A 243 -0.70 3.58 -2.68
N VAL A 244 -1.20 4.79 -2.82
CA VAL A 244 -2.17 5.17 -3.87
C VAL A 244 -1.63 4.89 -5.26
N LEU A 245 -0.30 5.00 -5.44
CA LEU A 245 0.34 4.78 -6.73
C LEU A 245 0.21 3.32 -7.21
N THR A 246 0.09 2.35 -6.29
CA THR A 246 -0.16 0.94 -6.63
C THR A 246 -1.51 0.75 -7.29
N THR A 247 -2.55 1.33 -6.68
CA THR A 247 -3.92 1.31 -7.20
C THR A 247 -4.02 2.08 -8.52
N ALA A 248 -3.40 3.28 -8.59
CA ALA A 248 -3.39 4.10 -9.79
C ALA A 248 -2.68 3.40 -10.97
N TYR A 249 -1.55 2.74 -10.73
CA TYR A 249 -0.84 1.95 -11.73
C TYR A 249 -1.71 0.82 -12.29
N PHE A 250 -2.44 0.13 -11.44
CA PHE A 250 -3.32 -0.94 -11.90
C PHE A 250 -4.47 -0.41 -12.79
N ILE A 251 -5.05 0.73 -12.41
CA ILE A 251 -6.12 1.39 -13.18
C ILE A 251 -5.59 1.90 -14.52
N GLU A 252 -4.41 2.50 -14.53
CA GLU A 252 -3.77 3.10 -15.71
C GLU A 252 -2.26 2.78 -15.73
N PRO A 253 -1.86 1.65 -16.32
CA PRO A 253 -0.46 1.20 -16.30
C PRO A 253 0.54 2.18 -16.91
N SER A 254 0.09 3.05 -17.83
CA SER A 254 0.95 4.05 -18.47
C SER A 254 1.42 5.17 -17.54
N ILE A 255 0.96 5.18 -16.28
CA ILE A 255 1.45 6.09 -15.23
C ILE A 255 2.90 5.75 -14.84
N LEU A 256 3.29 4.47 -14.90
CA LEU A 256 4.62 4.02 -14.53
C LEU A 256 5.39 3.46 -15.73
N LYS A 257 6.68 3.76 -15.77
CA LYS A 257 7.62 3.05 -16.62
C LYS A 257 8.25 1.92 -15.80
N MET A 258 8.03 0.70 -16.26
CA MET A 258 8.45 -0.51 -15.57
C MET A 258 9.69 -1.14 -16.21
N ARG A 259 10.55 -1.75 -15.39
CA ARG A 259 11.72 -2.51 -15.83
C ARG A 259 11.72 -3.90 -15.17
N PRO A 260 11.98 -4.97 -15.92
CA PRO A 260 12.31 -6.25 -15.32
C PRO A 260 13.53 -6.13 -14.42
N ALA A 261 13.48 -6.71 -13.21
CA ALA A 261 14.58 -6.69 -12.27
C ALA A 261 14.62 -7.98 -11.45
N TYR A 262 15.79 -8.34 -10.97
CA TYR A 262 15.89 -9.24 -9.82
C TYR A 262 15.91 -8.40 -8.56
N ILE A 263 14.99 -8.73 -7.64
CA ILE A 263 14.84 -7.98 -6.39
C ILE A 263 14.96 -8.94 -5.20
N ASP A 264 15.76 -8.52 -4.22
CA ASP A 264 15.91 -9.19 -2.94
C ASP A 264 15.99 -8.19 -1.80
N VAL A 265 15.92 -8.65 -0.56
CA VAL A 265 15.92 -7.79 0.64
C VAL A 265 16.94 -8.28 1.64
N VAL A 266 17.73 -7.35 2.18
CA VAL A 266 18.68 -7.62 3.26
C VAL A 266 17.91 -7.82 4.57
N THR A 267 18.00 -9.01 5.14
CA THR A 267 17.19 -9.41 6.31
C THR A 267 17.79 -9.02 7.65
N GLU A 268 19.11 -8.77 7.71
CA GLU A 268 19.80 -8.47 8.98
C GLU A 268 20.99 -7.52 8.79
N GLY A 269 21.57 -7.10 9.90
CA GLY A 269 22.74 -6.22 9.92
C GLY A 269 22.40 -4.75 9.69
N ILE A 270 23.43 -3.93 9.39
CA ILE A 270 23.30 -2.46 9.27
C ILE A 270 22.41 -2.05 8.10
N ALA A 271 22.28 -2.88 7.09
CA ALA A 271 21.48 -2.63 5.90
C ALA A 271 20.11 -3.35 5.94
N LYS A 272 19.65 -3.80 7.13
CA LYS A 272 18.34 -4.44 7.29
C LYS A 272 17.23 -3.67 6.58
N GLY A 273 16.44 -4.37 5.76
CA GLY A 273 15.33 -3.81 4.98
C GLY A 273 15.75 -3.15 3.66
N GLN A 274 17.05 -3.10 3.33
CA GLN A 274 17.48 -2.60 2.04
C GLN A 274 17.04 -3.52 0.92
N SER A 275 16.42 -2.96 -0.12
CA SER A 275 16.15 -3.67 -1.36
C SER A 275 17.40 -3.70 -2.23
N ILE A 276 17.75 -4.87 -2.73
CA ILE A 276 18.75 -5.08 -3.78
C ILE A 276 17.97 -5.17 -5.09
N VAL A 277 18.20 -4.22 -6.01
CA VAL A 277 17.46 -4.14 -7.30
C VAL A 277 18.45 -4.21 -8.44
N ASP A 278 18.55 -5.38 -9.06
CA ASP A 278 19.40 -5.65 -10.23
C ASP A 278 18.58 -5.54 -11.52
N ILE A 279 18.61 -4.36 -12.14
CA ILE A 279 17.91 -4.09 -13.42
C ILE A 279 18.75 -4.59 -14.61
N ASP A 280 20.07 -4.56 -14.48
CA ASP A 280 20.99 -4.86 -15.57
C ASP A 280 21.32 -6.36 -15.67
N GLY A 281 20.88 -7.16 -14.69
CA GLY A 281 21.01 -8.61 -14.68
C GLY A 281 22.45 -9.10 -14.43
N HIS A 282 23.29 -8.26 -13.84
CA HIS A 282 24.71 -8.61 -13.63
C HIS A 282 24.94 -9.57 -12.46
N TRP A 283 24.02 -9.56 -11.49
CA TRP A 283 24.21 -10.32 -10.26
C TRP A 283 23.59 -11.72 -10.30
N ASN A 284 22.43 -11.89 -10.95
CA ASN A 284 21.68 -13.16 -10.91
C ASN A 284 21.48 -13.80 -12.29
N ASP A 285 22.55 -13.84 -13.09
CA ASP A 285 22.56 -14.47 -14.42
C ASP A 285 21.44 -13.96 -15.35
N GLY A 286 21.04 -12.70 -15.21
CA GLY A 286 19.98 -12.09 -16.00
C GLY A 286 18.56 -12.52 -15.61
N LYS A 287 18.39 -13.31 -14.54
CA LYS A 287 17.07 -13.71 -14.06
C LYS A 287 16.37 -12.55 -13.37
N CYS A 288 15.08 -12.39 -13.67
CA CYS A 288 14.21 -11.40 -13.05
C CYS A 288 13.10 -12.12 -12.28
N ASN A 289 12.71 -11.59 -11.12
CA ASN A 289 11.59 -12.08 -10.32
C ASN A 289 10.47 -11.05 -10.16
N ALA A 290 10.67 -9.81 -10.62
CA ALA A 290 9.67 -8.76 -10.52
C ALA A 290 9.81 -7.69 -11.63
N LEU A 291 8.76 -6.90 -11.79
CA LEU A 291 8.80 -5.59 -12.45
C LEU A 291 9.09 -4.52 -11.41
N TYR A 292 10.06 -3.66 -11.68
CA TYR A 292 10.43 -2.52 -10.86
C TYR A 292 9.95 -1.22 -11.49
N ALA A 293 9.34 -0.34 -10.69
CA ALA A 293 8.90 0.98 -11.14
C ALA A 293 10.06 1.98 -11.15
N GLU A 294 10.46 2.44 -12.34
CA GLU A 294 11.64 3.31 -12.55
C GLU A 294 11.24 4.79 -12.65
N GLU A 295 10.15 5.09 -13.34
CA GLU A 295 9.68 6.46 -13.55
C GLU A 295 8.16 6.55 -13.36
N VAL A 296 7.68 7.74 -12.98
CA VAL A 296 6.25 8.04 -12.80
C VAL A 296 5.87 9.30 -13.56
N ASP A 297 4.73 9.22 -14.26
CA ASP A 297 4.03 10.37 -14.84
C ASP A 297 3.14 11.00 -13.78
N VAL A 298 3.67 12.00 -13.10
CA VAL A 298 3.05 12.68 -11.95
C VAL A 298 1.74 13.37 -12.33
N GLU A 299 1.72 14.03 -13.49
CA GLU A 299 0.54 14.73 -13.99
C GLU A 299 -0.60 13.76 -14.26
N LYS A 300 -0.30 12.65 -14.96
CA LYS A 300 -1.28 11.61 -15.26
C LYS A 300 -1.82 10.96 -14.00
N PHE A 301 -0.97 10.74 -12.97
CA PHE A 301 -1.41 10.24 -11.69
C PHE A 301 -2.45 11.16 -11.03
N TYR A 302 -2.17 12.45 -10.90
CA TYR A 302 -3.12 13.36 -10.24
C TYR A 302 -4.41 13.53 -11.03
N LYS A 303 -4.35 13.60 -12.37
CA LYS A 303 -5.54 13.62 -13.21
C LYS A 303 -6.42 12.39 -12.97
N LEU A 304 -5.80 11.20 -12.92
CA LEU A 304 -6.52 9.97 -12.61
C LEU A 304 -7.14 10.01 -11.22
N PHE A 305 -6.35 10.35 -10.19
CA PHE A 305 -6.79 10.33 -8.81
C PHE A 305 -7.97 11.28 -8.57
N PHE A 306 -7.82 12.55 -8.92
CA PHE A 306 -8.86 13.55 -8.70
C PHE A 306 -10.11 13.27 -9.54
N LYS A 307 -9.94 12.83 -10.79
CA LYS A 307 -11.10 12.45 -11.62
C LYS A 307 -11.83 11.23 -11.08
N THR A 308 -11.12 10.21 -10.64
CA THR A 308 -11.74 8.97 -10.17
C THR A 308 -12.42 9.14 -8.81
N VAL A 309 -11.78 9.85 -7.86
CA VAL A 309 -12.25 9.95 -6.49
C VAL A 309 -13.26 11.08 -6.29
N PHE A 310 -13.07 12.21 -6.99
CA PHE A 310 -13.85 13.44 -6.75
C PHE A 310 -14.64 13.92 -7.98
N ASP A 311 -14.48 13.26 -9.13
CA ASP A 311 -14.99 13.70 -10.44
C ASP A 311 -14.48 15.09 -10.89
N GLU A 312 -13.29 15.48 -10.43
CA GLU A 312 -12.69 16.79 -10.68
C GLU A 312 -11.55 16.73 -11.70
N ASP A 313 -11.51 17.75 -12.56
CA ASP A 313 -10.41 17.96 -13.52
C ASP A 313 -9.37 18.94 -12.96
N VAL A 314 -8.19 18.42 -12.66
CA VAL A 314 -7.07 19.20 -12.11
C VAL A 314 -5.99 19.52 -13.17
N THR A 315 -6.31 19.42 -14.45
CA THR A 315 -5.36 19.69 -15.55
C THR A 315 -4.71 21.09 -15.44
N MET A 316 -5.43 22.06 -14.89
CA MET A 316 -4.94 23.43 -14.72
C MET A 316 -3.89 23.61 -13.62
N LEU A 317 -3.55 22.55 -12.87
CA LEU A 317 -2.53 22.59 -11.80
C LEU A 317 -1.12 22.26 -12.30
N PHE A 318 -0.98 21.88 -13.59
CA PHE A 318 0.28 21.40 -14.18
C PHE A 318 0.73 22.17 -15.43
#